data_ce819a4558194e578709f0bd3f491b0e
#
_entry.id   ce819a4558194e578709f0bd3f491b0e
#
_cell.length_a   1.000
_cell.length_b   1.000
_cell.length_c   1.000
_cell.angle_alpha   90.00
_cell.angle_beta   90.00
_cell.angle_gamma   90.00
#
_symmetry.space_group_name_H-M   'P 1'
#
loop_
_entity.id
_entity.type
_entity.pdbx_description
1 polymer ?
#
loop_
_entity_poly.entity_id
_entity_poly.type
_entity_poly.pdbx_seq_one_letter_code
_entity_poly.pdbx_strand_id
1 'polypeptide(L)'
;MRVGMKYGRGILEVEIPDPNLAGVLTIQKSVPIEHPEGAIWGAIESPIHSPPLAQLAKDRTSACVVISDVTRPVPNRLILPPILQTLEKSGIPRQKITILVATGIHRPNE
;
A
#
# COMPACT_ATOMS: atom_id res chain seq x y z
N MET A 1 4.25 -33.60 14.38
CA MET A 1 3.26 -32.50 14.50
C MET A 1 2.54 -32.32 13.18
N ARG A 2 1.20 -32.04 13.19
CA ARG A 2 0.44 -31.69 11.98
C ARG A 2 0.40 -30.18 11.80
N VAL A 3 0.73 -29.72 10.60
CA VAL A 3 0.78 -28.31 10.24
C VAL A 3 -0.14 -28.04 9.06
N GLY A 4 -1.12 -27.15 9.23
CA GLY A 4 -2.02 -26.73 8.18
C GLY A 4 -1.36 -25.67 7.29
N MET A 5 -1.20 -25.96 6.01
CA MET A 5 -0.67 -25.05 4.99
C MET A 5 -1.77 -24.57 4.07
N LYS A 6 -1.81 -23.27 3.74
CA LYS A 6 -2.76 -22.77 2.74
C LYS A 6 -2.46 -23.36 1.37
N TYR A 7 -3.47 -23.99 0.76
CA TYR A 7 -3.38 -24.58 -0.57
C TYR A 7 -4.64 -24.26 -1.37
N GLY A 8 -4.49 -23.45 -2.39
CA GLY A 8 -5.62 -22.95 -3.17
C GLY A 8 -6.65 -22.21 -2.28
N ARG A 9 -7.90 -22.69 -2.25
CA ARG A 9 -8.98 -22.17 -1.39
C ARG A 9 -9.14 -22.91 -0.08
N GLY A 10 -8.30 -23.92 0.19
CA GLY A 10 -8.38 -24.77 1.37
C GLY A 10 -7.10 -24.80 2.18
N ILE A 11 -7.02 -25.80 3.06
CA ILE A 11 -5.87 -26.09 3.89
C ILE A 11 -5.44 -27.51 3.59
N LEU A 12 -4.15 -27.70 3.33
CA LEU A 12 -3.49 -28.98 3.24
C LEU A 12 -2.81 -29.25 4.58
N GLU A 13 -3.19 -30.36 5.23
CA GLU A 13 -2.50 -30.81 6.44
C GLU A 13 -1.28 -31.65 6.06
N VAL A 14 -0.12 -31.25 6.57
CA VAL A 14 1.14 -31.95 6.38
C VAL A 14 1.62 -32.45 7.73
N GLU A 15 1.99 -33.72 7.79
CA GLU A 15 2.60 -34.30 8.99
C GLU A 15 4.13 -34.19 8.90
N ILE A 16 4.72 -33.44 9.85
CA ILE A 16 6.16 -33.23 9.94
C ILE A 16 6.64 -33.91 11.24
N PRO A 17 7.65 -34.80 11.17
CA PRO A 17 8.26 -35.37 12.39
C PRO A 17 8.78 -34.26 13.29
N ASP A 18 8.49 -34.34 14.58
CA ASP A 18 8.84 -33.26 15.54
C ASP A 18 10.32 -32.90 15.54
N PRO A 19 11.29 -33.83 15.39
CA PRO A 19 12.71 -33.49 15.31
C PRO A 19 13.10 -32.63 14.09
N ASN A 20 12.25 -32.65 13.04
CA ASN A 20 12.50 -31.91 11.79
C ASN A 20 11.80 -30.55 11.75
N LEU A 21 11.01 -30.23 12.79
CA LEU A 21 10.25 -28.97 12.86
C LEU A 21 10.92 -27.98 13.82
N ALA A 22 11.58 -26.97 13.27
CA ALA A 22 12.18 -25.91 14.07
C ALA A 22 11.13 -24.92 14.65
N GLY A 23 10.00 -24.77 13.98
CA GLY A 23 8.90 -23.91 14.42
C GLY A 23 7.93 -23.58 13.30
N VAL A 24 6.78 -23.03 13.66
CA VAL A 24 5.76 -22.52 12.71
C VAL A 24 5.75 -21.01 12.78
N LEU A 25 6.19 -20.35 11.72
CA LEU A 25 6.19 -18.90 11.63
C LEU A 25 4.80 -18.40 11.22
N THR A 26 4.21 -17.53 12.02
CA THR A 26 2.93 -16.91 11.73
C THR A 26 3.07 -15.39 11.74
N ILE A 27 2.23 -14.71 10.95
CA ILE A 27 2.16 -13.25 11.00
C ILE A 27 1.57 -12.84 12.35
N GLN A 28 2.28 -11.94 13.07
CA GLN A 28 1.74 -11.36 14.29
C GLN A 28 0.49 -10.54 13.96
N LYS A 29 -0.60 -10.80 14.68
CA LYS A 29 -1.83 -10.02 14.51
C LYS A 29 -1.56 -8.58 14.95
N SER A 30 -1.77 -7.64 14.05
CA SER A 30 -1.76 -6.20 14.35
C SER A 30 -3.18 -5.71 14.60
N VAL A 31 -3.31 -4.69 15.45
CA VAL A 31 -4.59 -3.99 15.64
C VAL A 31 -4.82 -3.12 14.41
N PRO A 32 -6.00 -3.19 13.77
CA PRO A 32 -6.34 -2.29 12.68
C PRO A 32 -6.26 -0.81 13.12
N ILE A 33 -5.91 0.06 12.20
CA ILE A 33 -5.93 1.51 12.44
C ILE A 33 -7.39 1.95 12.56
N GLU A 34 -7.79 2.53 13.70
CA GLU A 34 -9.18 2.95 13.97
C GLU A 34 -9.65 4.06 13.01
N HIS A 35 -8.75 5.02 12.70
CA HIS A 35 -9.02 6.17 11.84
C HIS A 35 -8.03 6.22 10.67
N PRO A 36 -8.17 5.34 9.66
CA PRO A 36 -7.19 5.21 8.58
C PRO A 36 -7.06 6.49 7.73
N GLU A 37 -8.15 7.22 7.50
CA GLU A 37 -8.11 8.48 6.77
C GLU A 37 -7.29 9.54 7.51
N GLY A 38 -7.51 9.71 8.81
CA GLY A 38 -6.75 10.63 9.65
C GLY A 38 -5.27 10.25 9.70
N ALA A 39 -4.96 8.95 9.76
CA ALA A 39 -3.58 8.46 9.74
C ALA A 39 -2.88 8.79 8.41
N ILE A 40 -3.58 8.68 7.27
CA ILE A 40 -3.03 9.02 5.96
C ILE A 40 -2.77 10.53 5.87
N TRP A 41 -3.70 11.37 6.30
CA TRP A 41 -3.49 12.82 6.34
C TRP A 41 -2.29 13.18 7.22
N GLY A 42 -2.19 12.62 8.43
CA GLY A 42 -1.05 12.83 9.31
C GLY A 42 0.29 12.43 8.67
N ALA A 43 0.32 11.31 7.94
CA ALA A 43 1.53 10.86 7.24
C ALA A 43 1.93 11.78 6.07
N ILE A 44 0.97 12.43 5.40
CA ILE A 44 1.21 13.40 4.32
C ILE A 44 1.71 14.73 4.87
N GLU A 45 1.18 15.16 6.03
CA GLU A 45 1.51 16.41 6.68
C GLU A 45 2.80 16.33 7.49
N SER A 46 3.10 15.17 8.06
CA SER A 46 4.28 14.94 8.91
C SER A 46 5.02 13.65 8.50
N PRO A 47 5.61 13.61 7.30
CA PRO A 47 6.30 12.43 6.80
C PRO A 47 7.64 12.20 7.52
N ILE A 48 8.11 10.95 7.54
CA ILE A 48 9.39 10.57 8.12
C ILE A 48 10.53 11.03 7.21
N HIS A 49 11.49 11.81 7.74
CA HIS A 49 12.70 12.29 7.04
C HIS A 49 12.43 12.97 5.68
N SER A 50 11.27 13.61 5.52
CA SER A 50 10.90 14.35 4.31
C SER A 50 10.09 15.61 4.67
N PRO A 51 10.11 16.68 3.88
CA PRO A 51 9.15 17.74 4.00
C PRO A 51 7.72 17.26 3.69
N PRO A 52 6.67 17.94 4.21
CA PRO A 52 5.28 17.67 3.86
C PRO A 52 5.04 17.67 2.34
N LEU A 53 4.11 16.84 1.87
CA LEU A 53 3.79 16.75 0.44
C LEU A 53 3.43 18.10 -0.17
N ALA A 54 2.68 18.95 0.55
CA ALA A 54 2.32 20.29 0.10
C ALA A 54 3.56 21.17 -0.16
N GLN A 55 4.60 21.04 0.66
CA GLN A 55 5.85 21.78 0.49
C GLN A 55 6.64 21.24 -0.73
N LEU A 56 6.67 19.93 -0.93
CA LEU A 56 7.32 19.30 -2.10
C LEU A 56 6.62 19.67 -3.40
N ALA A 57 5.29 19.81 -3.37
CA ALA A 57 4.45 20.16 -4.51
C ALA A 57 4.48 21.65 -4.86
N LYS A 58 4.94 22.49 -3.95
CA LYS A 58 5.02 23.94 -4.15
C LYS A 58 5.86 24.27 -5.40
N ASP A 59 5.37 25.20 -6.21
CA ASP A 59 6.02 25.66 -7.46
C ASP A 59 6.22 24.55 -8.51
N ARG A 60 5.54 23.40 -8.36
CA ARG A 60 5.51 22.34 -9.38
C ARG A 60 4.32 22.54 -10.32
N THR A 61 4.55 22.25 -11.60
CA THR A 61 3.53 22.40 -12.64
C THR A 61 2.85 21.09 -13.03
N SER A 62 3.40 19.96 -12.61
CA SER A 62 2.85 18.62 -12.85
C SER A 62 3.29 17.63 -11.78
N ALA A 63 2.59 16.51 -11.68
CA ALA A 63 2.94 15.42 -10.80
C ALA A 63 2.65 14.05 -11.44
N CYS A 64 3.45 13.05 -11.09
CA CYS A 64 3.20 11.66 -11.41
C CYS A 64 3.09 10.86 -10.11
N VAL A 65 1.92 10.24 -9.88
CA VAL A 65 1.65 9.39 -8.72
C VAL A 65 1.74 7.94 -9.19
N VAL A 66 2.77 7.24 -8.73
CA VAL A 66 2.98 5.83 -9.07
C VAL A 66 2.27 4.93 -8.07
N ILE A 67 1.43 4.03 -8.55
CA ILE A 67 0.69 3.06 -7.73
C ILE A 67 0.99 1.62 -8.16
N SER A 68 0.79 0.68 -7.25
CA SER A 68 0.86 -0.74 -7.57
C SER A 68 -0.34 -1.18 -8.42
N ASP A 69 -0.16 -2.27 -9.15
CA ASP A 69 -1.23 -2.91 -9.89
C ASP A 69 -2.24 -3.65 -8.98
N VAL A 70 -3.27 -4.21 -9.59
CA VAL A 70 -4.39 -4.90 -8.91
C VAL A 70 -3.95 -6.13 -8.09
N THR A 71 -2.76 -6.69 -8.35
CA THR A 71 -2.26 -7.86 -7.61
C THR A 71 -1.76 -7.52 -6.20
N ARG A 72 -1.59 -6.23 -5.88
CA ARG A 72 -1.14 -5.76 -4.57
C ARG A 72 -2.31 -5.26 -3.72
N PRO A 73 -2.43 -5.72 -2.46
CA PRO A 73 -3.53 -5.32 -1.57
C PRO A 73 -3.32 -3.90 -1.00
N VAL A 74 -3.14 -2.91 -1.88
CA VAL A 74 -2.96 -1.50 -1.47
C VAL A 74 -4.32 -0.81 -1.45
N PRO A 75 -4.72 -0.13 -0.35
CA PRO A 75 -6.02 0.54 -0.23
C PRO A 75 -6.02 1.89 -0.98
N ASN A 76 -5.86 1.86 -2.31
CA ASN A 76 -5.77 3.06 -3.15
C ASN A 76 -6.99 4.00 -2.99
N ARG A 77 -8.17 3.46 -2.68
CA ARG A 77 -9.38 4.27 -2.42
C ARG A 77 -9.25 5.21 -1.23
N LEU A 78 -8.44 4.85 -0.24
CA LEU A 78 -8.16 5.67 0.94
C LEU A 78 -6.95 6.58 0.73
N ILE A 79 -5.92 6.10 0.03
CA ILE A 79 -4.62 6.79 -0.09
C ILE A 79 -4.64 7.86 -1.18
N LEU A 80 -5.26 7.59 -2.34
CA LEU A 80 -5.21 8.52 -3.48
C LEU A 80 -5.94 9.85 -3.23
N PRO A 81 -7.15 9.90 -2.65
CA PRO A 81 -7.86 11.17 -2.48
C PRO A 81 -7.06 12.22 -1.70
N PRO A 82 -6.48 11.94 -0.52
CA PRO A 82 -5.67 12.94 0.20
C PRO A 82 -4.44 13.40 -0.57
N ILE A 83 -3.76 12.49 -1.29
CA ILE A 83 -2.59 12.83 -2.11
C ILE A 83 -3.01 13.79 -3.23
N LEU A 84 -4.04 13.43 -4.00
CA LEU A 84 -4.52 14.25 -5.12
C LEU A 84 -5.01 15.62 -4.66
N GLN A 85 -5.77 15.67 -3.57
CA GLN A 85 -6.23 16.95 -2.99
C GLN A 85 -5.07 17.84 -2.55
N THR A 86 -4.02 17.25 -1.95
CA THR A 86 -2.83 18.01 -1.55
C THR A 86 -2.11 18.58 -2.76
N LEU A 87 -1.94 17.81 -3.82
CA LEU A 87 -1.31 18.26 -5.06
C LEU A 87 -2.10 19.40 -5.73
N GLU A 88 -3.43 19.23 -5.84
CA GLU A 88 -4.33 20.25 -6.41
C GLU A 88 -4.32 21.54 -5.59
N LYS A 89 -4.41 21.47 -4.26
CA LYS A 89 -4.33 22.60 -3.35
C LYS A 89 -2.98 23.32 -3.39
N SER A 90 -1.92 22.62 -3.73
CA SER A 90 -0.57 23.18 -3.91
C SER A 90 -0.38 23.86 -5.26
N GLY A 91 -1.42 23.93 -6.12
CA GLY A 91 -1.42 24.65 -7.37
C GLY A 91 -1.15 23.78 -8.62
N ILE A 92 -1.05 22.46 -8.50
CA ILE A 92 -0.87 21.58 -9.66
C ILE A 92 -2.26 21.32 -10.28
N PRO A 93 -2.50 21.72 -11.55
CA PRO A 93 -3.79 21.46 -12.19
C PRO A 93 -4.07 19.97 -12.31
N ARG A 94 -5.31 19.55 -12.08
CA ARG A 94 -5.73 18.15 -12.13
C ARG A 94 -5.32 17.45 -13.44
N GLN A 95 -5.41 18.16 -14.57
CA GLN A 95 -5.02 17.66 -15.89
C GLN A 95 -3.51 17.43 -16.05
N LYS A 96 -2.72 17.95 -15.10
CA LYS A 96 -1.25 17.77 -15.04
C LYS A 96 -0.83 16.75 -14.00
N ILE A 97 -1.78 16.04 -13.38
CA ILE A 97 -1.51 14.94 -12.45
C ILE A 97 -1.74 13.64 -13.22
N THR A 98 -0.70 12.83 -13.35
CA THR A 98 -0.76 11.51 -13.98
C THR A 98 -0.72 10.43 -12.89
N ILE A 99 -1.62 9.45 -12.99
CA ILE A 99 -1.53 8.23 -12.18
C ILE A 99 -0.92 7.14 -13.06
N LEU A 100 0.25 6.65 -12.66
CA LEU A 100 0.97 5.58 -13.34
C LEU A 100 0.81 4.27 -12.58
N VAL A 101 0.25 3.25 -13.24
CA VAL A 101 0.14 1.90 -12.65
C VAL A 101 1.42 1.11 -12.98
N ALA A 102 2.18 0.75 -11.95
CA ALA A 102 3.43 0.01 -12.08
C ALA A 102 3.15 -1.51 -12.20
N THR A 103 2.80 -1.96 -13.39
CA THR A 103 2.44 -3.36 -13.67
C THR A 103 3.65 -4.30 -13.71
N GLY A 104 4.86 -3.79 -14.00
CA GLY A 104 6.04 -4.61 -14.21
C GLY A 104 5.82 -5.60 -15.36
N ILE A 105 6.02 -6.90 -15.07
CA ILE A 105 5.77 -8.00 -16.02
C ILE A 105 4.33 -8.54 -15.96
N HIS A 106 3.47 -7.98 -15.12
CA HIS A 106 2.07 -8.37 -15.04
C HIS A 106 1.30 -7.82 -16.25
N ARG A 107 0.17 -8.47 -16.56
CA ARG A 107 -0.76 -7.93 -17.57
C ARG A 107 -1.28 -6.55 -17.12
N PRO A 108 -1.61 -5.64 -18.05
CA PRO A 108 -2.23 -4.37 -17.71
C PRO A 108 -3.52 -4.55 -16.90
N ASN A 109 -3.85 -3.57 -16.07
CA ASN A 109 -5.15 -3.50 -15.42
C ASN A 109 -6.21 -3.18 -16.49
N GLU A 110 -7.26 -3.97 -16.55
CA GLU A 110 -8.46 -3.74 -17.36
C GLU A 110 -9.55 -3.07 -16.52
#